data_a612cd0b1ae00bdea76e3381faa6c6bb
#
_entry.id   a612cd0b1ae00bdea76e3381faa6c6bb
#
_cell.length_a   1.000
_cell.length_b   1.000
_cell.length_c   1.000
_cell.angle_alpha   90.00
_cell.angle_beta   90.00
_cell.angle_gamma   90.00
#
_symmetry.space_group_name_H-M   'P 1'
#
loop_
_entity.id
_entity.type
_entity.pdbx_description
1 polymer ?
#
loop_
_entity_poly.entity_id
_entity_poly.type
_entity_poly.pdbx_seq_one_letter_code
_entity_poly.pdbx_strand_id
1 'polypeptide(L)'
;QPGLILYGMVRASGPAPNPLAPGCYAGPAALGDALDPLLFESGYLAAPYPKLFRLDVIRRNKLRFDPRLKINEDVLFNLQYLRFLLFLQKNSAIYCLAGVYYNQNDMLAGSLSRSLRGDLLDAEAVTRPALEAFLTDAKLPAPEIDRLVQISRVRAALNQYGLLTGCPGRMPFAQRRQLFARILQDADARAALRARLTADPNRLLALPYRLG
;
A
#
# COMPACT_ATOMS: atom_id res chain seq x y z
N GLN A 1 7.05 -23.58 11.65
CA GLN A 1 5.73 -23.42 10.98
C GLN A 1 5.68 -22.08 10.24
N PRO A 2 5.08 -22.03 9.03
CA PRO A 2 4.93 -20.76 8.34
C PRO A 2 4.06 -19.80 9.17
N GLY A 3 4.51 -18.56 9.28
CA GLY A 3 3.73 -17.50 9.92
C GLY A 3 2.82 -16.78 8.94
N LEU A 4 3.30 -16.60 7.71
CA LEU A 4 2.59 -16.02 6.59
C LEU A 4 2.94 -16.79 5.32
N ILE A 5 1.96 -17.07 4.49
CA ILE A 5 2.18 -17.64 3.16
C ILE A 5 1.72 -16.62 2.12
N LEU A 6 2.60 -16.31 1.16
CA LEU A 6 2.34 -15.47 0.01
C LEU A 6 2.25 -16.33 -1.25
N TYR A 7 1.38 -15.97 -2.18
CA TYR A 7 1.22 -16.66 -3.47
C TYR A 7 0.75 -15.70 -4.55
N GLY A 8 0.88 -16.11 -5.81
CA GLY A 8 0.49 -15.30 -6.94
C GLY A 8 -1.02 -15.16 -7.11
N MET A 9 -1.45 -14.17 -7.90
CA MET A 9 -2.85 -13.95 -8.25
C MET A 9 -3.03 -13.72 -9.76
N VAL A 10 -4.24 -13.95 -10.26
CA VAL A 10 -4.69 -13.54 -11.59
C VAL A 10 -5.54 -12.28 -11.43
N ARG A 11 -5.32 -11.30 -12.30
CA ARG A 11 -6.12 -10.08 -12.46
C ARG A 11 -6.72 -10.05 -13.86
N ALA A 12 -7.63 -9.12 -14.11
CA ALA A 12 -8.16 -8.90 -15.47
C ALA A 12 -7.04 -8.57 -16.48
N SER A 13 -5.95 -7.97 -16.03
CA SER A 13 -4.75 -7.67 -16.84
C SER A 13 -3.80 -8.85 -17.05
N GLY A 14 -4.11 -10.03 -16.47
CA GLY A 14 -3.29 -11.23 -16.54
C GLY A 14 -2.69 -11.65 -15.20
N PRO A 15 -1.81 -12.66 -15.20
CA PRO A 15 -1.15 -13.15 -13.99
C PRO A 15 -0.29 -12.07 -13.34
N ALA A 16 -0.43 -11.94 -12.03
CA ALA A 16 0.44 -11.15 -11.18
C ALA A 16 1.20 -12.12 -10.24
N PRO A 17 2.41 -12.53 -10.60
CA PRO A 17 3.22 -13.42 -9.77
C PRO A 17 3.55 -12.75 -8.44
N ASN A 18 3.93 -13.58 -7.47
CA ASN A 18 4.46 -13.05 -6.21
C ASN A 18 5.72 -12.20 -6.50
N PRO A 19 5.85 -11.01 -5.93
CA PRO A 19 7.03 -10.16 -6.13
C PRO A 19 8.31 -10.74 -5.52
N LEU A 20 8.19 -11.72 -4.62
CA LEU A 20 9.32 -12.45 -4.06
C LEU A 20 9.51 -13.79 -4.78
N ALA A 21 10.75 -14.19 -4.91
CA ALA A 21 11.09 -15.54 -5.36
C ALA A 21 10.46 -16.59 -4.43
N PRO A 22 10.10 -17.78 -4.96
CA PRO A 22 9.63 -18.86 -4.12
C PRO A 22 10.69 -19.25 -3.07
N GLY A 23 10.28 -19.39 -1.82
CA GLY A 23 11.23 -19.70 -0.74
C GLY A 23 10.71 -19.38 0.65
N CYS A 24 11.61 -19.50 1.62
CA CYS A 24 11.39 -19.22 3.03
C CYS A 24 12.21 -18.00 3.45
N TYR A 25 11.57 -16.98 3.95
CA TYR A 25 12.17 -15.73 4.42
C TYR A 25 12.00 -15.66 5.93
N ALA A 26 13.08 -15.84 6.68
CA ALA A 26 13.10 -15.88 8.13
C ALA A 26 13.94 -14.75 8.72
N GLY A 27 13.35 -14.01 9.63
CA GLY A 27 14.00 -12.91 10.35
C GLY A 27 14.20 -11.63 9.54
N PRO A 28 14.68 -10.54 10.21
CA PRO A 28 14.80 -9.22 9.61
C PRO A 28 15.78 -9.16 8.42
N ALA A 29 16.89 -9.86 8.50
CA ALA A 29 17.92 -9.83 7.45
C ALA A 29 17.44 -10.44 6.13
N ALA A 30 16.61 -11.50 6.16
CA ALA A 30 16.04 -12.11 4.97
C ALA A 30 14.95 -11.26 4.31
N LEU A 31 14.46 -10.24 5.01
CA LEU A 31 13.42 -9.33 4.53
C LEU A 31 13.98 -8.00 4.02
N GLY A 32 15.26 -7.67 4.34
CA GLY A 32 15.84 -6.38 3.98
C GLY A 32 15.67 -6.07 2.49
N ASP A 33 16.09 -6.97 1.62
CA ASP A 33 15.99 -6.83 0.17
C ASP A 33 14.55 -7.02 -0.36
N ALA A 34 13.66 -7.60 0.45
CA ALA A 34 12.29 -7.90 0.07
C ALA A 34 11.30 -6.80 0.48
N LEU A 35 11.67 -5.89 1.36
CA LEU A 35 10.75 -4.86 1.87
C LEU A 35 10.32 -3.88 0.78
N ASP A 36 11.23 -3.37 -0.04
CA ASP A 36 10.91 -2.45 -1.13
C ASP A 36 9.94 -3.07 -2.16
N PRO A 37 10.20 -4.26 -2.72
CA PRO A 37 9.27 -4.92 -3.61
C PRO A 37 7.90 -5.17 -2.98
N LEU A 38 7.86 -5.62 -1.74
CA LEU A 38 6.62 -5.98 -1.04
C LEU A 38 5.79 -4.76 -0.64
N LEU A 39 6.44 -3.74 -0.05
CA LEU A 39 5.75 -2.57 0.49
C LEU A 39 5.40 -1.55 -0.59
N PHE A 40 6.33 -1.32 -1.52
CA PHE A 40 6.24 -0.16 -2.38
C PHE A 40 6.09 -0.46 -3.87
N GLU A 41 6.77 -1.44 -4.44
CA GLU A 41 6.73 -1.65 -5.87
C GLU A 41 5.48 -2.40 -6.32
N SER A 42 5.10 -3.45 -5.62
CA SER A 42 4.00 -4.33 -6.03
C SER A 42 2.66 -3.99 -5.40
N GLY A 43 2.65 -3.22 -4.31
CA GLY A 43 1.46 -3.05 -3.47
C GLY A 43 0.95 -4.37 -2.85
N TYR A 44 1.79 -5.40 -2.86
CA TYR A 44 1.41 -6.76 -2.43
C TYR A 44 1.08 -6.83 -0.94
N LEU A 45 1.78 -6.03 -0.10
CA LEU A 45 1.46 -5.93 1.32
C LEU A 45 0.23 -5.06 1.60
N ALA A 46 -0.19 -4.22 0.66
CA ALA A 46 -1.36 -3.38 0.84
C ALA A 46 -2.66 -4.18 0.88
N ALA A 47 -2.79 -5.26 0.10
CA ALA A 47 -4.00 -6.06 0.07
C ALA A 47 -3.97 -7.21 1.10
N PRO A 48 -5.10 -7.65 1.68
CA PRO A 48 -5.15 -8.82 2.56
C PRO A 48 -5.00 -10.13 1.77
N TYR A 49 -5.19 -10.09 0.49
CA TYR A 49 -4.95 -11.17 -0.46
C TYR A 49 -3.69 -10.87 -1.32
N PRO A 50 -3.06 -11.82 -1.95
CA PRO A 50 -3.17 -13.29 -1.82
C PRO A 50 -2.25 -13.79 -0.70
N LYS A 51 -2.81 -13.96 0.48
CA LYS A 51 -2.10 -14.32 1.69
C LYS A 51 -2.87 -15.32 2.53
N LEU A 52 -2.14 -16.19 3.24
CA LEU A 52 -2.70 -17.00 4.33
C LEU A 52 -2.03 -16.58 5.64
N PHE A 53 -2.84 -16.18 6.58
CA PHE A 53 -2.42 -15.70 7.89
C PHE A 53 -2.55 -16.80 8.94
N ARG A 54 -1.62 -16.87 9.88
CA ARG A 54 -1.77 -17.73 11.07
C ARG A 54 -2.81 -17.14 12.01
N LEU A 55 -3.87 -17.88 12.23
CA LEU A 55 -5.01 -17.41 13.02
C LEU A 55 -4.66 -17.20 14.52
N ASP A 56 -3.74 -18.02 15.06
CA ASP A 56 -3.29 -17.85 16.44
C ASP A 56 -2.53 -16.52 16.65
N VAL A 57 -1.76 -16.05 15.65
CA VAL A 57 -1.11 -14.73 15.69
C VAL A 57 -2.17 -13.63 15.76
N ILE A 58 -3.20 -13.72 14.92
CA ILE A 58 -4.30 -12.76 14.89
C ILE A 58 -5.03 -12.74 16.25
N ARG A 59 -5.37 -13.92 16.78
CA ARG A 59 -6.14 -14.04 18.03
C ARG A 59 -5.36 -13.58 19.25
N ARG A 60 -4.10 -14.02 19.41
CA ARG A 60 -3.24 -13.65 20.55
C ARG A 60 -3.00 -12.14 20.63
N ASN A 61 -2.81 -11.51 19.50
CA ASN A 61 -2.50 -10.07 19.43
C ASN A 61 -3.76 -9.22 19.22
N LYS A 62 -4.95 -9.83 19.23
CA LYS A 62 -6.26 -9.17 19.05
C LYS A 62 -6.31 -8.28 17.82
N LEU A 63 -5.62 -8.69 16.73
CA LEU A 63 -5.57 -7.91 15.50
C LEU A 63 -6.96 -7.81 14.87
N ARG A 64 -7.30 -6.61 14.42
CA ARG A 64 -8.58 -6.29 13.76
C ARG A 64 -8.33 -5.26 12.66
N PHE A 65 -9.18 -5.27 11.66
CA PHE A 65 -9.29 -4.13 10.75
C PHE A 65 -9.84 -2.93 11.50
N ASP A 66 -9.24 -1.76 11.30
CA ASP A 66 -9.71 -0.52 11.95
C ASP A 66 -10.97 -0.01 11.23
N PRO A 67 -12.16 -0.02 11.88
CA PRO A 67 -13.41 0.38 11.24
C PRO A 67 -13.48 1.88 10.91
N ARG A 68 -12.56 2.69 11.45
CA ARG A 68 -12.47 4.11 11.15
C ARG A 68 -11.84 4.38 9.79
N LEU A 69 -11.01 3.44 9.30
CA LEU A 69 -10.41 3.51 7.99
C LEU A 69 -11.36 2.94 6.93
N LYS A 70 -11.63 3.74 5.91
CA LYS A 70 -12.39 3.34 4.71
C LYS A 70 -11.47 2.85 3.58
N ILE A 71 -10.18 3.12 3.71
CA ILE A 71 -9.10 2.74 2.80
C ILE A 71 -7.83 2.57 3.62
N ASN A 72 -6.93 1.68 3.17
CA ASN A 72 -5.69 1.29 3.86
C ASN A 72 -5.90 0.58 5.21
N GLU A 73 -7.11 0.13 5.54
CA GLU A 73 -7.39 -0.73 6.69
C GLU A 73 -6.61 -2.04 6.62
N ASP A 74 -6.43 -2.55 5.41
CA ASP A 74 -5.65 -3.74 5.11
C ASP A 74 -4.14 -3.49 5.21
N VAL A 75 -3.66 -2.32 4.79
CA VAL A 75 -2.26 -1.91 4.99
C VAL A 75 -1.93 -1.90 6.48
N LEU A 76 -2.76 -1.24 7.29
CA LEU A 76 -2.58 -1.17 8.72
C LEU A 76 -2.56 -2.57 9.36
N PHE A 77 -3.52 -3.42 9.01
CA PHE A 77 -3.61 -4.79 9.49
C PHE A 77 -2.36 -5.60 9.11
N ASN A 78 -1.92 -5.52 7.86
CA ASN A 78 -0.75 -6.25 7.38
C ASN A 78 0.54 -5.80 8.08
N LEU A 79 0.75 -4.50 8.27
CA LEU A 79 1.91 -3.98 8.98
C LEU A 79 1.93 -4.45 10.45
N GLN A 80 0.80 -4.37 11.14
CA GLN A 80 0.67 -4.86 12.51
C GLN A 80 0.91 -6.37 12.58
N TYR A 81 0.31 -7.15 11.68
CA TYR A 81 0.50 -8.60 11.63
C TYR A 81 1.97 -8.97 11.42
N LEU A 82 2.63 -8.37 10.43
CA LEU A 82 4.04 -8.63 10.13
C LEU A 82 4.96 -8.23 11.28
N ARG A 83 4.66 -7.12 11.93
CA ARG A 83 5.40 -6.68 13.11
C ARG A 83 5.37 -7.73 14.22
N PHE A 84 4.20 -8.26 14.57
CA PHE A 84 4.07 -9.34 15.54
C PHE A 84 4.74 -10.63 15.07
N LEU A 85 4.56 -10.98 13.81
CA LEU A 85 5.10 -12.22 13.26
C LEU A 85 6.63 -12.24 13.27
N LEU A 86 7.26 -11.17 12.79
CA LEU A 86 8.69 -11.17 12.46
C LEU A 86 9.57 -10.74 13.63
N PHE A 87 9.09 -9.81 14.46
CA PHE A 87 9.93 -9.17 15.46
C PHE A 87 9.55 -9.55 16.89
N LEU A 88 8.29 -9.84 17.14
CA LEU A 88 7.80 -10.13 18.49
C LEU A 88 7.56 -11.63 18.74
N GLN A 89 7.52 -12.44 17.68
CA GLN A 89 7.44 -13.91 17.80
C GLN A 89 8.70 -14.56 17.22
N LYS A 90 9.48 -15.22 18.09
CA LYS A 90 10.66 -15.99 17.66
C LYS A 90 10.25 -17.14 16.74
N ASN A 91 11.07 -17.42 15.72
CA ASN A 91 10.94 -18.57 14.80
C ASN A 91 9.75 -18.53 13.82
N SER A 92 9.28 -17.37 13.45
CA SER A 92 8.29 -17.22 12.40
C SER A 92 8.94 -16.84 11.07
N ALA A 93 8.38 -17.35 9.96
CA ALA A 93 8.87 -17.09 8.62
C ALA A 93 7.73 -16.77 7.66
N ILE A 94 8.07 -16.04 6.60
CA ILE A 94 7.22 -15.84 5.43
C ILE A 94 7.61 -16.88 4.39
N TYR A 95 6.62 -17.60 3.86
CA TYR A 95 6.80 -18.55 2.77
C TYR A 95 6.19 -17.98 1.50
N CYS A 96 6.96 -17.96 0.42
CA CYS A 96 6.50 -17.56 -0.89
C CYS A 96 6.35 -18.78 -1.78
N LEU A 97 5.13 -19.02 -2.28
CA LEU A 97 4.82 -20.11 -3.18
C LEU A 97 4.98 -19.65 -4.64
N ALA A 98 5.46 -20.54 -5.51
CA ALA A 98 5.59 -20.28 -6.95
C ALA A 98 4.23 -20.17 -7.66
N GLY A 99 3.19 -20.81 -7.11
CA GLY A 99 1.90 -20.93 -7.75
C GLY A 99 1.02 -19.70 -7.65
N VAL A 100 0.03 -19.63 -8.55
CA VAL A 100 -1.03 -18.62 -8.59
C VAL A 100 -2.31 -19.27 -8.09
N TYR A 101 -2.83 -18.85 -6.94
CA TYR A 101 -3.96 -19.51 -6.28
C TYR A 101 -5.14 -18.57 -5.98
N TYR A 102 -5.05 -17.30 -6.39
CA TYR A 102 -6.12 -16.34 -6.19
C TYR A 102 -6.54 -15.69 -7.51
N ASN A 103 -7.83 -15.61 -7.75
CA ASN A 103 -8.40 -14.92 -8.90
C ASN A 103 -9.12 -13.65 -8.42
N GLN A 104 -8.55 -12.49 -8.74
CA GLN A 104 -9.15 -11.20 -8.45
C GLN A 104 -10.08 -10.80 -9.58
N ASN A 105 -11.37 -10.80 -9.31
CA ASN A 105 -12.36 -10.33 -10.27
C ASN A 105 -12.54 -8.81 -10.14
N ASP A 106 -11.81 -8.05 -10.98
CA ASP A 106 -11.87 -6.59 -11.00
C ASP A 106 -13.16 -6.03 -11.65
N MET A 107 -14.00 -6.92 -12.22
CA MET A 107 -15.17 -6.51 -12.99
C MET A 107 -16.46 -6.39 -12.18
N LEU A 108 -16.44 -6.72 -10.88
CA LEU A 108 -17.61 -6.62 -10.02
C LEU A 108 -18.07 -5.17 -9.87
N ALA A 109 -19.29 -4.91 -10.35
CA ALA A 109 -19.97 -3.65 -10.11
C ALA A 109 -20.17 -3.45 -8.59
N GLY A 110 -19.82 -2.27 -8.05
CA GLY A 110 -19.91 -1.98 -6.62
C GLY A 110 -18.69 -2.39 -5.78
N SER A 111 -17.61 -2.85 -6.41
CA SER A 111 -16.35 -3.08 -5.70
C SER A 111 -15.90 -1.84 -4.96
N LEU A 112 -15.57 -2.03 -3.69
CA LEU A 112 -15.13 -0.96 -2.80
C LEU A 112 -13.84 -0.29 -3.30
N SER A 113 -12.97 -1.00 -4.00
CA SER A 113 -11.74 -0.47 -4.60
C SER A 113 -12.00 0.51 -5.76
N ARG A 114 -13.20 0.51 -6.34
CA ARG A 114 -13.62 1.45 -7.39
C ARG A 114 -14.40 2.66 -6.88
N SER A 115 -14.80 2.68 -5.62
CA SER A 115 -15.44 3.85 -5.04
C SER A 115 -14.38 4.91 -4.73
N LEU A 116 -14.66 6.16 -5.08
CA LEU A 116 -13.90 7.32 -4.59
C LEU A 116 -14.10 7.38 -3.07
N ARG A 117 -13.24 6.68 -2.36
CA ARG A 117 -13.29 6.62 -0.91
C ARG A 117 -12.32 7.61 -0.35
N GLY A 118 -12.85 8.53 0.38
CA GLY A 118 -12.15 9.27 1.37
C GLY A 118 -10.85 9.91 0.89
N ASP A 119 -10.09 10.21 1.83
CA ASP A 119 -8.83 10.92 1.70
C ASP A 119 -7.67 9.94 1.92
N LEU A 120 -6.94 9.65 0.86
CA LEU A 120 -5.75 8.79 0.92
C LEU A 120 -4.65 9.41 1.80
N LEU A 121 -4.62 10.75 1.90
CA LEU A 121 -3.66 11.44 2.75
C LEU A 121 -3.99 11.25 4.23
N ASP A 122 -5.29 11.28 4.58
CA ASP A 122 -5.73 10.99 5.96
C ASP A 122 -5.48 9.52 6.31
N ALA A 123 -5.77 8.60 5.39
CA ALA A 123 -5.50 7.18 5.59
C ALA A 123 -3.99 6.91 5.76
N GLU A 124 -3.15 7.57 4.97
CA GLU A 124 -1.69 7.47 5.10
C GLU A 124 -1.22 8.01 6.47
N ALA A 125 -1.73 9.15 6.90
CA ALA A 125 -1.39 9.71 8.20
C ALA A 125 -1.74 8.78 9.38
N VAL A 126 -2.79 7.98 9.26
CA VAL A 126 -3.16 6.95 10.27
C VAL A 126 -2.25 5.71 10.16
N THR A 127 -1.85 5.30 8.96
CA THR A 127 -1.02 4.10 8.77
C THR A 127 0.48 4.35 8.98
N ARG A 128 0.93 5.58 8.83
CA ARG A 128 2.35 5.98 8.94
C ARG A 128 3.01 5.54 10.25
N PRO A 129 2.43 5.77 11.44
CA PRO A 129 3.05 5.33 12.70
C PRO A 129 3.24 3.80 12.77
N ALA A 130 2.35 3.02 12.14
CA ALA A 130 2.51 1.58 12.07
C ALA A 130 3.64 1.17 11.13
N LEU A 131 3.83 1.89 10.02
CA LEU A 131 4.96 1.69 9.10
C LEU A 131 6.28 2.04 9.80
N GLU A 132 6.38 3.19 10.44
CA GLU A 132 7.56 3.62 11.21
C GLU A 132 7.93 2.60 12.30
N ALA A 133 6.94 2.16 13.07
CA ALA A 133 7.15 1.15 14.10
C ALA A 133 7.62 -0.20 13.53
N PHE A 134 7.07 -0.62 12.37
CA PHE A 134 7.50 -1.82 11.68
C PHE A 134 8.96 -1.72 11.21
N LEU A 135 9.34 -0.61 10.57
CA LEU A 135 10.69 -0.37 10.07
C LEU A 135 11.72 -0.23 11.21
N THR A 136 11.31 0.36 12.33
CA THR A 136 12.13 0.46 13.55
C THR A 136 12.39 -0.90 14.16
N ASP A 137 11.37 -1.74 14.28
CA ASP A 137 11.53 -3.12 14.78
C ASP A 137 12.34 -3.99 13.83
N ALA A 138 12.31 -3.67 12.52
CA ALA A 138 13.19 -4.26 11.52
C ALA A 138 14.65 -3.80 11.64
N LYS A 139 14.94 -2.87 12.55
CA LYS A 139 16.27 -2.31 12.81
C LYS A 139 16.91 -1.63 11.60
N LEU A 140 16.10 -1.01 10.75
CA LEU A 140 16.63 -0.20 9.67
C LEU A 140 17.30 1.07 10.25
N PRO A 141 18.32 1.61 9.58
CA PRO A 141 18.89 2.90 9.94
C PRO A 141 17.87 4.03 9.84
N ALA A 142 17.91 5.02 10.74
CA ALA A 142 16.98 6.13 10.75
C ALA A 142 16.84 6.85 9.39
N PRO A 143 17.93 7.15 8.64
CA PRO A 143 17.79 7.75 7.31
C PRO A 143 17.00 6.90 6.31
N GLU A 144 17.10 5.58 6.42
CA GLU A 144 16.36 4.66 5.56
C GLU A 144 14.87 4.61 5.95
N ILE A 145 14.56 4.64 7.25
CA ILE A 145 13.18 4.76 7.74
C ILE A 145 12.55 6.04 7.19
N ASP A 146 13.24 7.18 7.33
CA ASP A 146 12.77 8.47 6.84
C ASP A 146 12.51 8.43 5.32
N ARG A 147 13.41 7.83 4.55
CA ARG A 147 13.28 7.63 3.10
C ARG A 147 12.02 6.82 2.75
N LEU A 148 11.80 5.69 3.41
CA LEU A 148 10.68 4.80 3.14
C LEU A 148 9.34 5.44 3.54
N VAL A 149 9.30 6.13 4.66
CA VAL A 149 8.14 6.90 5.11
C VAL A 149 7.81 8.03 4.13
N GLN A 150 8.82 8.74 3.64
CA GLN A 150 8.66 9.77 2.62
C GLN A 150 8.09 9.18 1.32
N ILE A 151 8.59 8.03 0.87
CA ILE A 151 8.06 7.33 -0.31
C ILE A 151 6.59 6.99 -0.11
N SER A 152 6.18 6.47 1.05
CA SER A 152 4.78 6.17 1.37
C SER A 152 3.90 7.41 1.24
N ARG A 153 4.31 8.52 1.85
CA ARG A 153 3.59 9.80 1.82
C ARG A 153 3.43 10.34 0.40
N VAL A 154 4.53 10.41 -0.36
CA VAL A 154 4.51 10.87 -1.76
C VAL A 154 3.61 9.99 -2.62
N ARG A 155 3.65 8.68 -2.40
CA ARG A 155 2.81 7.72 -3.12
C ARG A 155 1.33 7.91 -2.83
N ALA A 156 0.95 8.13 -1.58
CA ALA A 156 -0.43 8.46 -1.20
C ALA A 156 -0.91 9.72 -1.94
N ALA A 157 -0.07 10.76 -2.00
CA ALA A 157 -0.38 12.00 -2.70
C ALA A 157 -0.53 11.80 -4.21
N LEU A 158 0.37 11.04 -4.85
CA LEU A 158 0.29 10.72 -6.28
C LEU A 158 -0.94 9.87 -6.63
N ASN A 159 -1.30 8.92 -5.76
CA ASN A 159 -2.49 8.10 -5.92
C ASN A 159 -3.76 8.94 -5.75
N GLN A 160 -3.79 9.83 -4.74
CA GLN A 160 -4.89 10.79 -4.57
C GLN A 160 -5.05 11.69 -5.79
N TYR A 161 -3.94 12.21 -6.33
CA TYR A 161 -3.96 12.97 -7.58
C TYR A 161 -4.55 12.16 -8.74
N GLY A 162 -4.13 10.90 -8.89
CA GLY A 162 -4.64 10.00 -9.93
C GLY A 162 -6.14 9.77 -9.84
N LEU A 163 -6.68 9.61 -8.62
CA LEU A 163 -8.12 9.49 -8.38
C LEU A 163 -8.88 10.77 -8.74
N LEU A 164 -8.35 11.93 -8.36
CA LEU A 164 -8.98 13.23 -8.62
C LEU A 164 -9.04 13.56 -10.12
N THR A 165 -8.04 13.14 -10.90
CA THR A 165 -7.98 13.37 -12.35
C THR A 165 -8.67 12.27 -13.15
N GLY A 166 -8.68 11.04 -12.67
CA GLY A 166 -9.26 9.89 -13.38
C GLY A 166 -10.79 9.83 -13.35
N CYS A 167 -11.44 10.41 -12.32
CA CYS A 167 -12.88 10.34 -12.12
C CYS A 167 -13.49 11.71 -11.76
N PRO A 168 -13.45 12.70 -12.65
CA PRO A 168 -13.81 14.09 -12.32
C PRO A 168 -15.27 14.27 -11.91
N GLY A 169 -16.20 13.48 -12.45
CA GLY A 169 -17.63 13.60 -12.17
C GLY A 169 -18.12 12.97 -10.86
N ARG A 170 -17.25 12.27 -10.13
CA ARG A 170 -17.64 11.52 -8.92
C ARG A 170 -17.46 12.28 -7.61
N MET A 171 -16.91 13.49 -7.64
CA MET A 171 -16.63 14.28 -6.45
C MET A 171 -16.96 15.75 -6.71
N PRO A 172 -17.60 16.49 -5.76
CA PRO A 172 -17.87 17.91 -5.88
C PRO A 172 -16.59 18.72 -6.12
N PHE A 173 -16.67 19.75 -6.96
CA PHE A 173 -15.53 20.58 -7.35
C PHE A 173 -14.79 21.18 -6.13
N ALA A 174 -15.54 21.69 -5.15
CA ALA A 174 -14.97 22.28 -3.94
C ALA A 174 -14.10 21.27 -3.17
N GLN A 175 -14.58 20.04 -3.03
CA GLN A 175 -13.83 18.97 -2.36
C GLN A 175 -12.58 18.57 -3.16
N ARG A 176 -12.70 18.46 -4.50
CA ARG A 176 -11.52 18.19 -5.36
C ARG A 176 -10.47 19.27 -5.20
N ARG A 177 -10.87 20.55 -5.24
CA ARG A 177 -9.97 21.69 -5.07
C ARG A 177 -9.25 21.65 -3.73
N GLN A 178 -9.95 21.31 -2.65
CA GLN A 178 -9.38 21.19 -1.32
C GLN A 178 -8.32 20.07 -1.26
N LEU A 179 -8.59 18.90 -1.83
CA LEU A 179 -7.65 17.80 -1.87
C LEU A 179 -6.42 18.11 -2.73
N PHE A 180 -6.60 18.79 -3.87
CA PHE A 180 -5.48 19.30 -4.66
C PHE A 180 -4.62 20.27 -3.87
N ALA A 181 -5.22 21.23 -3.16
CA ALA A 181 -4.47 22.18 -2.33
C ALA A 181 -3.64 21.45 -1.26
N ARG A 182 -4.19 20.42 -0.60
CA ARG A 182 -3.44 19.60 0.35
C ARG A 182 -2.24 18.90 -0.27
N ILE A 183 -2.40 18.29 -1.46
CA ILE A 183 -1.29 17.65 -2.18
C ILE A 183 -0.20 18.68 -2.48
N LEU A 184 -0.58 19.87 -2.93
CA LEU A 184 0.37 20.94 -3.28
C LEU A 184 1.04 21.62 -2.09
N GLN A 185 0.53 21.44 -0.87
CA GLN A 185 1.21 21.90 0.36
C GLN A 185 2.42 21.02 0.69
N ASP A 186 2.43 19.76 0.30
CA ASP A 186 3.57 18.87 0.50
C ASP A 186 4.64 19.12 -0.58
N ALA A 187 5.83 19.54 -0.17
CA ALA A 187 6.92 19.92 -1.08
C ALA A 187 7.41 18.72 -1.92
N ASP A 188 7.48 17.54 -1.32
CA ASP A 188 7.97 16.33 -1.98
C ASP A 188 6.94 15.79 -2.97
N ALA A 189 5.66 15.80 -2.58
CA ALA A 189 4.55 15.45 -3.47
C ALA A 189 4.48 16.41 -4.67
N ARG A 190 4.69 17.70 -4.44
CA ARG A 190 4.77 18.71 -5.50
C ARG A 190 5.91 18.44 -6.49
N ALA A 191 7.11 18.12 -5.96
CA ALA A 191 8.27 17.79 -6.79
C ALA A 191 8.03 16.52 -7.62
N ALA A 192 7.50 15.47 -7.00
CA ALA A 192 7.17 14.22 -7.66
C ALA A 192 6.08 14.39 -8.74
N LEU A 193 5.05 15.21 -8.47
CA LEU A 193 4.04 15.57 -9.47
C LEU A 193 4.63 16.32 -10.64
N ARG A 194 5.48 17.30 -10.41
CA ARG A 194 6.18 18.04 -11.48
C ARG A 194 6.98 17.09 -12.36
N ALA A 195 7.81 16.23 -11.75
CA ALA A 195 8.60 15.25 -12.49
C ALA A 195 7.72 14.33 -13.36
N ARG A 196 6.62 13.82 -12.79
CA ARG A 196 5.68 12.96 -13.51
C ARG A 196 4.97 13.68 -14.67
N LEU A 197 4.58 14.93 -14.48
CA LEU A 197 3.92 15.73 -15.50
C LEU A 197 4.89 16.15 -16.61
N THR A 198 6.15 16.41 -16.27
CA THR A 198 7.21 16.71 -17.26
C THR A 198 7.54 15.48 -18.11
N ALA A 199 7.55 14.28 -17.51
CA ALA A 199 7.80 13.03 -18.23
C ALA A 199 6.65 12.64 -19.20
N ASP A 200 5.41 13.13 -18.95
CA ASP A 200 4.25 12.87 -19.80
C ASP A 200 3.44 14.17 -20.00
N PRO A 201 3.89 15.03 -20.96
CA PRO A 201 3.24 16.32 -21.23
C PRO A 201 1.76 16.21 -21.63
N ASN A 202 1.35 15.08 -22.24
CA ASN A 202 -0.04 14.86 -22.63
C ASN A 202 -0.99 14.81 -21.42
N ARG A 203 -0.49 14.46 -20.25
CA ARG A 203 -1.25 14.53 -18.99
C ARG A 203 -1.50 15.97 -18.53
N LEU A 204 -0.61 16.91 -18.89
CA LEU A 204 -0.80 18.35 -18.62
C LEU A 204 -1.95 18.93 -19.45
N LEU A 205 -2.07 18.54 -20.71
CA LEU A 205 -3.12 19.02 -21.62
C LEU A 205 -4.51 18.51 -21.22
N ALA A 206 -4.59 17.39 -20.51
CA ALA A 206 -5.84 16.84 -20.00
C ALA A 206 -6.35 17.52 -18.71
N LEU A 207 -5.52 18.29 -18.02
CA LEU A 207 -5.86 18.95 -16.76
C LEU A 207 -6.98 20.02 -16.89
N PRO A 208 -6.93 20.96 -17.85
CA PRO A 208 -7.96 21.99 -17.98
C PRO A 208 -9.35 21.43 -18.30
N TYR A 209 -9.42 20.38 -19.09
CA TYR A 209 -10.67 19.73 -19.49
C TYR A 209 -11.27 18.81 -18.42
N ARG A 210 -10.48 18.44 -17.42
CA ARG A 210 -10.90 17.55 -16.32
C ARG A 210 -11.23 18.28 -15.02
N LEU A 211 -10.93 19.57 -14.96
CA LEU A 211 -11.19 20.44 -13.81
C LEU A 211 -12.48 21.29 -13.98
N GLY A 212 -13.08 21.26 -15.18
CA GLY A 212 -14.35 21.91 -15.48
C GLY A 212 -15.59 21.10 -15.05
#